data_0c6706e15ea026da7c7da3cd7a660d1c
#
_entry.id   0c6706e15ea026da7c7da3cd7a660d1c
#
_cell.length_a   1.000
_cell.length_b   1.000
_cell.length_c   1.000
_cell.angle_alpha   90.00
_cell.angle_beta   90.00
_cell.angle_gamma   90.00
#
_symmetry.space_group_name_H-M   'P 1'
#
loop_
_entity.id
_entity.type
_entity.pdbx_description
1 polymer ?
#
loop_
_entity_poly.entity_id
_entity_poly.type
_entity_poly.pdbx_seq_one_letter_code
_entity_poly.pdbx_strand_id
1 'polypeptide(L)'
;MDRYVNVFFLCLIAGSVFAMGSGAGSSGSSGGGTASGGGSGTSQLDADSQAVRFYHEGVRAVNSKNFAQAQAKFEQALTENPKFAEAHNSLGYALQMEGPQYYPIALEHYNRAIQLKPNLAQAYEYRGVLLLRMDRKTAAENDLATLKALKSNLAAELERVINTRKE
;
A
#
# COMPACT_ATOMS: atom_id res chain seq x y z
N MET A 1 2.85 -5.21 25.88
CA MET A 1 3.52 -4.75 24.65
C MET A 1 2.63 -4.73 23.40
N ASP A 2 1.38 -5.22 23.44
CA ASP A 2 0.62 -5.49 22.19
C ASP A 2 -0.71 -4.72 22.05
N ARG A 3 -0.82 -3.53 22.67
CA ARG A 3 -2.07 -2.73 22.59
C ARG A 3 -2.22 -1.94 21.28
N TYR A 4 -1.15 -1.80 20.49
CA TYR A 4 -1.14 -0.98 19.27
C TYR A 4 -1.48 -1.75 17.99
N VAL A 5 -1.52 -3.08 18.03
CA VAL A 5 -1.76 -3.93 16.85
C VAL A 5 -3.22 -3.90 16.40
N ASN A 6 -4.16 -3.62 17.30
CA ASN A 6 -5.60 -3.77 16.99
C ASN A 6 -6.26 -2.54 16.32
N VAL A 7 -5.65 -1.37 16.38
CA VAL A 7 -6.27 -0.14 15.84
C VAL A 7 -5.97 0.04 14.35
N PHE A 8 -4.83 -0.47 13.87
CA PHE A 8 -4.40 -0.33 12.48
C PHE A 8 -5.13 -1.22 11.48
N PHE A 9 -5.87 -2.21 11.95
CA PHE A 9 -6.50 -3.21 11.09
C PHE A 9 -7.77 -2.70 10.37
N LEU A 10 -8.37 -1.62 10.87
CA LEU A 10 -9.64 -1.13 10.33
C LEU A 10 -9.49 -0.25 9.08
N CYS A 11 -8.32 0.36 8.86
CA CYS A 11 -8.11 1.28 7.74
C CYS A 11 -7.78 0.62 6.40
N LEU A 12 -7.33 -0.65 6.38
CA LEU A 12 -6.98 -1.35 5.13
C LEU A 12 -8.20 -1.72 4.28
N ILE A 13 -9.41 -1.68 4.87
CA ILE A 13 -10.66 -2.12 4.18
C ILE A 13 -11.45 -0.93 3.59
N ALA A 14 -11.18 0.31 4.00
CA ALA A 14 -12.04 1.46 3.67
C ALA A 14 -11.70 2.20 2.36
N GLY A 15 -10.78 1.72 1.55
CA GLY A 15 -10.25 2.48 0.42
C GLY A 15 -10.38 1.85 -0.96
N SER A 16 -11.44 1.10 -1.30
CA SER A 16 -11.72 0.77 -2.71
C SER A 16 -13.11 0.20 -2.90
N VAL A 17 -14.13 1.02 -2.83
CA VAL A 17 -15.39 0.75 -3.55
C VAL A 17 -15.35 1.57 -4.83
N PHE A 18 -14.62 1.08 -5.82
CA PHE A 18 -14.79 1.56 -7.19
C PHE A 18 -16.02 0.86 -7.78
N ALA A 19 -17.08 1.62 -7.98
CA ALA A 19 -18.30 1.16 -8.60
C ALA A 19 -18.01 0.76 -10.05
N MET A 20 -18.05 -0.54 -10.35
CA MET A 20 -18.16 -1.03 -11.72
C MET A 20 -19.63 -0.93 -12.13
N GLY A 21 -19.92 -0.01 -13.05
CA GLY A 21 -21.16 0.11 -13.76
C GLY A 21 -21.37 -1.11 -14.64
N SER A 22 -22.49 -1.77 -14.44
CA SER A 22 -23.02 -2.83 -15.28
C SER A 22 -23.42 -2.27 -16.64
N GLY A 23 -22.80 -2.80 -17.72
CA GLY A 23 -23.25 -2.64 -19.08
C GLY A 23 -23.42 -4.00 -19.74
N ALA A 24 -24.64 -4.50 -19.78
CA ALA A 24 -25.02 -5.67 -20.57
C ALA A 24 -25.21 -5.27 -22.05
N GLY A 25 -24.74 -6.12 -22.98
CA GLY A 25 -25.05 -5.95 -24.41
C GLY A 25 -24.28 -6.93 -25.30
N SER A 26 -24.86 -8.06 -25.56
CA SER A 26 -25.24 -8.72 -26.82
C SER A 26 -24.24 -8.95 -27.96
N SER A 27 -24.00 -10.21 -28.20
CA SER A 27 -23.86 -11.01 -29.45
C SER A 27 -23.47 -10.33 -30.77
N GLY A 28 -22.50 -10.98 -31.51
CA GLY A 28 -22.35 -10.82 -32.95
C GLY A 28 -21.06 -11.40 -33.54
N SER A 29 -21.12 -12.62 -34.01
CA SER A 29 -20.58 -13.27 -35.20
C SER A 29 -19.33 -12.78 -35.94
N SER A 30 -18.41 -13.71 -36.10
CA SER A 30 -17.53 -14.08 -37.25
C SER A 30 -16.88 -12.97 -38.09
N GLY A 31 -15.55 -13.15 -38.27
CA GLY A 31 -14.80 -12.51 -39.34
C GLY A 31 -13.29 -12.67 -39.16
N GLY A 32 -12.66 -13.61 -39.90
CA GLY A 32 -11.23 -13.80 -39.90
C GLY A 32 -10.50 -12.60 -40.50
N GLY A 33 -9.37 -12.24 -39.93
CA GLY A 33 -8.47 -11.23 -40.42
C GLY A 33 -7.14 -11.32 -39.72
N THR A 34 -6.15 -11.91 -40.37
CA THR A 34 -4.75 -11.87 -39.98
C THR A 34 -4.24 -10.46 -40.11
N ALA A 35 -3.90 -9.85 -38.99
CA ALA A 35 -3.07 -8.64 -38.98
C ALA A 35 -2.10 -8.72 -37.80
N SER A 36 -0.85 -9.00 -38.15
CA SER A 36 0.34 -8.79 -37.31
C SER A 36 0.47 -7.31 -37.03
N GLY A 37 0.58 -6.91 -35.77
CA GLY A 37 0.94 -5.56 -35.40
C GLY A 37 0.34 -5.13 -34.07
N GLY A 38 1.16 -4.98 -33.02
CA GLY A 38 0.79 -4.24 -31.82
C GLY A 38 0.83 -4.99 -30.50
N GLY A 39 1.94 -5.68 -30.20
CA GLY A 39 2.09 -6.45 -28.95
C GLY A 39 2.47 -5.68 -27.69
N SER A 40 2.32 -4.34 -27.66
CA SER A 40 2.79 -3.54 -26.53
C SER A 40 1.71 -3.19 -25.52
N GLY A 41 0.45 -3.17 -25.91
CA GLY A 41 -0.64 -2.74 -25.00
C GLY A 41 -1.24 -3.89 -24.17
N THR A 42 -1.30 -5.07 -24.71
CA THR A 42 -1.90 -6.24 -24.03
C THR A 42 -1.02 -6.73 -22.89
N SER A 43 0.29 -6.76 -23.07
CA SER A 43 1.24 -7.22 -22.05
C SER A 43 1.26 -6.33 -20.82
N GLN A 44 1.08 -5.01 -20.96
CA GLN A 44 1.05 -4.09 -19.79
C GLN A 44 -0.24 -4.25 -19.00
N LEU A 45 -1.39 -4.37 -19.68
CA LEU A 45 -2.69 -4.60 -19.02
C LEU A 45 -2.71 -5.93 -18.27
N ASP A 46 -2.07 -6.95 -18.81
CA ASP A 46 -1.93 -8.26 -18.17
C ASP A 46 -1.03 -8.17 -16.92
N ALA A 47 0.09 -7.47 -17.02
CA ALA A 47 1.01 -7.24 -15.91
C ALA A 47 0.35 -6.44 -14.77
N ASP A 48 -0.38 -5.36 -15.10
CA ASP A 48 -1.10 -4.56 -14.11
C ASP A 48 -2.20 -5.39 -13.43
N SER A 49 -2.92 -6.22 -14.17
CA SER A 49 -3.93 -7.15 -13.62
C SER A 49 -3.29 -8.18 -12.71
N GLN A 50 -2.11 -8.67 -13.06
CA GLN A 50 -1.34 -9.62 -12.27
C GLN A 50 -0.80 -8.99 -10.98
N ALA A 51 -0.27 -7.76 -11.07
CA ALA A 51 0.17 -6.98 -9.92
C ALA A 51 -0.96 -6.79 -8.89
N VAL A 52 -2.14 -6.42 -9.36
CA VAL A 52 -3.32 -6.24 -8.50
C VAL A 52 -3.73 -7.55 -7.82
N ARG A 53 -3.68 -8.68 -8.54
CA ARG A 53 -3.98 -9.99 -7.95
C ARG A 53 -3.00 -10.34 -6.83
N PHE A 54 -1.69 -10.23 -7.07
CA PHE A 54 -0.68 -10.48 -6.04
C PHE A 54 -0.82 -9.52 -4.86
N TYR A 55 -1.14 -8.25 -5.11
CA TYR A 55 -1.42 -7.27 -4.06
C TYR A 55 -2.58 -7.74 -3.15
N HIS A 56 -3.70 -8.19 -3.71
CA HIS A 56 -4.82 -8.70 -2.92
C HIS A 56 -4.49 -9.98 -2.16
N GLU A 57 -3.63 -10.84 -2.71
CA GLU A 57 -3.11 -12.02 -1.98
C GLU A 57 -2.26 -11.58 -0.79
N GLY A 58 -1.39 -10.58 -0.96
CA GLY A 58 -0.60 -9.99 0.11
C GLY A 58 -1.48 -9.38 1.21
N VAL A 59 -2.53 -8.64 0.84
CA VAL A 59 -3.50 -8.09 1.80
C VAL A 59 -4.19 -9.20 2.60
N ARG A 60 -4.57 -10.30 1.98
CA ARG A 60 -5.14 -11.47 2.69
C ARG A 60 -4.13 -12.08 3.68
N ALA A 61 -2.85 -12.15 3.30
CA ALA A 61 -1.80 -12.65 4.17
C ALA A 61 -1.56 -11.72 5.37
N VAL A 62 -1.60 -10.40 5.19
CA VAL A 62 -1.58 -9.41 6.29
C VAL A 62 -2.75 -9.65 7.24
N ASN A 63 -3.96 -9.86 6.70
CA ASN A 63 -5.16 -10.13 7.50
C ASN A 63 -5.03 -11.40 8.35
N SER A 64 -4.30 -12.37 7.85
CA SER A 64 -3.96 -13.61 8.58
C SER A 64 -2.72 -13.46 9.45
N LYS A 65 -2.13 -12.26 9.56
CA LYS A 65 -0.87 -11.97 10.28
C LYS A 65 0.34 -12.78 9.78
N ASN A 66 0.27 -13.29 8.56
CA ASN A 66 1.39 -13.97 7.91
C ASN A 66 2.21 -12.95 7.11
N PHE A 67 3.05 -12.19 7.83
CA PHE A 67 3.78 -11.06 7.24
C PHE A 67 4.83 -11.52 6.23
N ALA A 68 5.49 -12.65 6.45
CA ALA A 68 6.44 -13.21 5.49
C ALA A 68 5.77 -13.59 4.15
N GLN A 69 4.58 -14.18 4.20
CA GLN A 69 3.81 -14.46 2.99
C GLN A 69 3.32 -13.15 2.33
N ALA A 70 2.91 -12.17 3.14
CA ALA A 70 2.49 -10.86 2.64
C ALA A 70 3.64 -10.17 1.90
N GLN A 71 4.86 -10.17 2.48
CA GLN A 71 6.06 -9.66 1.85
C GLN A 71 6.26 -10.29 0.47
N ALA A 72 6.32 -11.63 0.39
CA ALA A 72 6.53 -12.34 -0.87
C ALA A 72 5.49 -11.96 -1.95
N LYS A 73 4.22 -11.77 -1.54
CA LYS A 73 3.14 -11.40 -2.46
C LYS A 73 3.23 -9.94 -2.93
N PHE A 74 3.59 -9.01 -2.05
CA PHE A 74 3.80 -7.62 -2.44
C PHE A 74 5.04 -7.46 -3.33
N GLU A 75 6.11 -8.23 -3.09
CA GLU A 75 7.28 -8.27 -3.98
C GLU A 75 6.92 -8.78 -5.37
N GLN A 76 6.09 -9.83 -5.47
CA GLN A 76 5.54 -10.29 -6.75
C GLN A 76 4.72 -9.19 -7.44
N ALA A 77 3.86 -8.48 -6.72
CA ALA A 77 3.10 -7.36 -7.26
C ALA A 77 4.01 -6.25 -7.80
N LEU A 78 5.11 -5.94 -7.11
CA LEU A 78 6.09 -4.94 -7.51
C LEU A 78 7.02 -5.40 -8.65
N THR A 79 7.17 -6.70 -8.85
CA THR A 79 7.85 -7.25 -10.02
C THR A 79 7.03 -6.99 -11.29
N GLU A 80 5.71 -7.17 -11.21
CA GLU A 80 4.80 -6.91 -12.33
C GLU A 80 4.56 -5.41 -12.56
N ASN A 81 4.41 -4.63 -11.47
CA ASN A 81 4.26 -3.19 -11.54
C ASN A 81 5.13 -2.46 -10.50
N PRO A 82 6.36 -2.06 -10.85
CA PRO A 82 7.28 -1.35 -9.96
C PRO A 82 6.80 0.05 -9.52
N LYS A 83 5.73 0.57 -10.13
CA LYS A 83 5.14 1.88 -9.80
C LYS A 83 3.86 1.76 -8.96
N PHE A 84 3.57 0.60 -8.42
CA PHE A 84 2.38 0.37 -7.61
C PHE A 84 2.59 0.94 -6.19
N ALA A 85 2.19 2.19 -5.98
CA ALA A 85 2.42 2.91 -4.72
C ALA A 85 1.82 2.20 -3.51
N GLU A 86 0.61 1.66 -3.63
CA GLU A 86 -0.07 0.93 -2.56
C GLU A 86 0.65 -0.38 -2.21
N ALA A 87 1.25 -1.05 -3.19
CA ALA A 87 2.04 -2.26 -2.94
C ALA A 87 3.34 -1.93 -2.18
N HIS A 88 4.02 -0.82 -2.54
CA HIS A 88 5.16 -0.33 -1.75
C HIS A 88 4.76 -0.01 -0.31
N ASN A 89 3.65 0.71 -0.10
CA ASN A 89 3.16 1.01 1.24
C ASN A 89 2.87 -0.26 2.05
N SER A 90 2.21 -1.24 1.46
CA SER A 90 1.84 -2.50 2.11
C SER A 90 3.05 -3.40 2.39
N LEU A 91 4.05 -3.39 1.50
CA LEU A 91 5.32 -4.08 1.73
C LEU A 91 6.09 -3.46 2.90
N GLY A 92 6.16 -2.11 2.96
CA GLY A 92 6.73 -1.41 4.11
C GLY A 92 6.06 -1.81 5.42
N TYR A 93 4.73 -1.95 5.41
CA TYR A 93 3.98 -2.40 6.58
C TYR A 93 4.31 -3.85 6.97
N ALA A 94 4.33 -4.78 6.04
CA ALA A 94 4.67 -6.17 6.29
C ALA A 94 6.08 -6.30 6.91
N LEU A 95 7.07 -5.64 6.33
CA LEU A 95 8.44 -5.58 6.84
C LEU A 95 8.53 -4.95 8.24
N GLN A 96 7.79 -3.87 8.48
CA GLN A 96 7.74 -3.24 9.80
C GLN A 96 7.19 -4.20 10.88
N MET A 97 6.24 -5.06 10.52
CA MET A 97 5.63 -6.02 11.44
C MET A 97 6.51 -7.25 11.68
N GLU A 98 7.44 -7.56 10.79
CA GLU A 98 8.43 -8.64 10.98
C GLU A 98 9.51 -8.28 12.00
N GLY A 99 9.79 -7.01 12.22
CA GLY A 99 10.65 -6.58 13.30
C GLY A 99 11.65 -5.46 12.99
N PRO A 100 12.39 -5.01 14.02
CA PRO A 100 13.25 -3.83 13.93
C PRO A 100 14.38 -3.94 12.89
N GLN A 101 14.86 -5.14 12.59
CA GLN A 101 15.90 -5.39 11.59
C GLN A 101 15.47 -4.97 10.19
N TYR A 102 14.15 -4.93 9.92
CA TYR A 102 13.60 -4.55 8.62
C TYR A 102 13.18 -3.07 8.54
N TYR A 103 13.29 -2.29 9.63
CA TYR A 103 12.87 -0.89 9.65
C TYR A 103 13.53 -0.02 8.57
N PRO A 104 14.83 -0.14 8.28
CA PRO A 104 15.44 0.64 7.20
C PRO A 104 14.82 0.36 5.84
N ILE A 105 14.59 -0.92 5.51
CA ILE A 105 13.99 -1.32 4.23
C ILE A 105 12.50 -0.90 4.18
N ALA A 106 11.76 -1.06 5.28
CA ALA A 106 10.39 -0.59 5.37
C ALA A 106 10.28 0.92 5.12
N LEU A 107 11.22 1.72 5.66
CA LEU A 107 11.28 3.16 5.46
C LEU A 107 11.50 3.53 3.97
N GLU A 108 12.36 2.79 3.27
CA GLU A 108 12.58 2.97 1.83
C GLU A 108 11.30 2.73 1.02
N HIS A 109 10.56 1.68 1.35
CA HIS A 109 9.30 1.38 0.69
C HIS A 109 8.23 2.44 0.95
N TYR A 110 8.10 2.95 2.17
CA TYR A 110 7.19 4.09 2.44
C TYR A 110 7.59 5.35 1.68
N ASN A 111 8.90 5.65 1.61
CA ASN A 111 9.40 6.78 0.82
C ASN A 111 9.05 6.61 -0.66
N ARG A 112 9.20 5.40 -1.20
CA ARG A 112 8.86 5.11 -2.58
C ARG A 112 7.37 5.25 -2.85
N ALA A 113 6.51 4.76 -1.94
CA ALA A 113 5.07 4.94 -2.03
C ALA A 113 4.68 6.43 -2.09
N ILE A 114 5.27 7.25 -1.24
CA ILE A 114 5.05 8.71 -1.21
C ILE A 114 5.56 9.41 -2.48
N GLN A 115 6.71 9.00 -3.00
CA GLN A 115 7.22 9.55 -4.28
C GLN A 115 6.27 9.26 -5.44
N LEU A 116 5.71 8.05 -5.48
CA LEU A 116 4.79 7.62 -6.55
C LEU A 116 3.41 8.25 -6.39
N LYS A 117 2.95 8.42 -5.14
CA LYS A 117 1.62 8.95 -4.82
C LYS A 117 1.69 9.89 -3.62
N PRO A 118 2.02 11.19 -3.83
CA PRO A 118 2.23 12.15 -2.74
C PRO A 118 1.01 12.44 -1.86
N ASN A 119 -0.19 12.06 -2.30
CA ASN A 119 -1.42 12.18 -1.52
C ASN A 119 -1.86 10.88 -0.83
N LEU A 120 -1.02 9.85 -0.82
CA LEU A 120 -1.30 8.59 -0.13
C LEU A 120 -1.12 8.77 1.38
N ALA A 121 -2.17 9.22 2.06
CA ALA A 121 -2.16 9.53 3.49
C ALA A 121 -1.68 8.36 4.37
N GLN A 122 -2.06 7.12 4.05
CA GLN A 122 -1.62 5.93 4.78
C GLN A 122 -0.09 5.77 4.81
N ALA A 123 0.61 6.17 3.74
CA ALA A 123 2.06 6.04 3.69
C ALA A 123 2.74 7.01 4.68
N TYR A 124 2.21 8.20 4.86
CA TYR A 124 2.70 9.14 5.87
C TYR A 124 2.39 8.66 7.29
N GLU A 125 1.19 8.13 7.53
CA GLU A 125 0.83 7.57 8.84
C GLU A 125 1.77 6.43 9.23
N TYR A 126 1.91 5.43 8.37
CA TYR A 126 2.76 4.26 8.65
C TYR A 126 4.23 4.63 8.77
N ARG A 127 4.72 5.52 7.89
CA ARG A 127 6.08 6.05 7.99
C ARG A 127 6.29 6.82 9.29
N GLY A 128 5.35 7.66 9.68
CA GLY A 128 5.39 8.42 10.93
C GLY A 128 5.49 7.50 12.15
N VAL A 129 4.67 6.44 12.20
CA VAL A 129 4.75 5.43 13.27
C VAL A 129 6.09 4.69 13.26
N LEU A 130 6.60 4.32 12.07
CA LEU A 130 7.91 3.70 11.94
C LEU A 130 9.02 4.64 12.42
N LEU A 131 8.99 5.90 12.02
CA LEU A 131 9.97 6.91 12.44
C LEU A 131 9.98 7.09 13.96
N LEU A 132 8.83 7.04 14.61
CA LEU A 132 8.77 7.04 16.09
C LEU A 132 9.45 5.80 16.67
N ARG A 133 9.25 4.61 16.11
CA ARG A 133 9.91 3.38 16.55
C ARG A 133 11.44 3.45 16.37
N MET A 134 11.92 4.27 15.44
CA MET A 134 13.33 4.54 15.19
C MET A 134 13.85 5.77 15.96
N ASP A 135 13.10 6.30 16.93
CA ASP A 135 13.40 7.50 17.72
C ASP A 135 13.62 8.78 16.90
N ARG A 136 13.02 8.82 15.69
CA ARG A 136 13.09 9.97 14.77
C ARG A 136 11.85 10.85 14.86
N LYS A 137 11.58 11.38 16.04
CA LYS A 137 10.33 12.09 16.36
C LYS A 137 10.07 13.30 15.45
N THR A 138 11.07 14.15 15.21
CA THR A 138 10.89 15.33 14.35
C THR A 138 10.45 14.96 12.94
N ALA A 139 10.97 13.85 12.39
CA ALA A 139 10.55 13.37 11.08
C ALA A 139 9.09 12.87 11.10
N ALA A 140 8.65 12.23 12.18
CA ALA A 140 7.25 11.81 12.35
C ALA A 140 6.31 13.03 12.50
N GLU A 141 6.74 14.10 13.15
CA GLU A 141 5.99 15.36 13.25
C GLU A 141 5.82 16.05 11.88
N ASN A 142 6.80 15.94 10.99
CA ASN A 142 6.69 16.41 9.60
C ASN A 142 5.64 15.59 8.81
N ASP A 143 5.57 14.28 9.02
CA ASP A 143 4.53 13.44 8.42
C ASP A 143 3.15 13.80 8.95
N LEU A 144 3.03 14.09 10.26
CA LEU A 144 1.80 14.59 10.86
C LEU A 144 1.35 15.93 10.24
N ALA A 145 2.29 16.87 10.04
CA ALA A 145 1.99 18.13 9.39
C ALA A 145 1.45 17.94 7.97
N THR A 146 2.04 16.99 7.23
CA THR A 146 1.57 16.62 5.88
C THR A 146 0.18 16.01 5.92
N LEU A 147 -0.11 15.10 6.87
CA LEU A 147 -1.44 14.53 7.04
C LEU A 147 -2.51 15.59 7.36
N LYS A 148 -2.16 16.60 8.18
CA LYS A 148 -3.03 17.75 8.47
C LYS A 148 -3.28 18.59 7.21
N ALA A 149 -2.25 18.83 6.39
CA ALA A 149 -2.39 19.54 5.12
C ALA A 149 -3.26 18.78 4.12
N LEU A 150 -3.18 17.45 4.08
CA LEU A 150 -4.05 16.58 3.28
C LEU A 150 -5.48 16.46 3.85
N LYS A 151 -5.75 17.08 5.00
CA LYS A 151 -7.04 16.98 5.72
C LYS A 151 -7.46 15.53 6.00
N SER A 152 -6.47 14.66 6.22
CA SER A 152 -6.70 13.24 6.49
C SER A 152 -7.10 13.01 7.94
N ASN A 153 -8.09 12.14 8.16
CA ASN A 153 -8.47 11.69 9.50
C ASN A 153 -7.34 10.90 10.20
N LEU A 154 -6.37 10.36 9.45
CA LEU A 154 -5.20 9.67 9.98
C LEU A 154 -4.25 10.60 10.76
N ALA A 155 -4.39 11.93 10.58
CA ALA A 155 -3.62 12.91 11.35
C ALA A 155 -3.87 12.79 12.86
N ALA A 156 -5.13 12.59 13.26
CA ALA A 156 -5.48 12.45 14.68
C ALA A 156 -4.88 11.17 15.29
N GLU A 157 -4.81 10.09 14.52
CA GLU A 157 -4.21 8.85 14.99
C GLU A 157 -2.70 8.98 15.18
N LEU A 158 -1.98 9.52 14.20
CA LEU A 158 -0.53 9.74 14.33
C LEU A 158 -0.21 10.73 15.46
N GLU A 159 -1.01 11.78 15.62
CA GLU A 159 -0.85 12.75 16.72
C GLU A 159 -1.00 12.09 18.09
N ARG A 160 -1.99 11.20 18.23
CA ARG A 160 -2.17 10.41 19.45
C ARG A 160 -0.95 9.55 19.75
N VAL A 161 -0.40 8.85 18.75
CA VAL A 161 0.80 8.00 18.92
C VAL A 161 2.01 8.85 19.32
N ILE A 162 2.21 10.03 18.72
CA ILE A 162 3.29 10.96 19.09
C ILE A 162 3.17 11.41 20.56
N ASN A 163 1.95 11.71 21.02
CA ASN A 163 1.71 12.22 22.35
C ASN A 163 1.85 11.14 23.44
N THR A 164 1.40 9.91 23.18
CA THR A 164 1.55 8.81 24.15
C THR A 164 3.00 8.39 24.38
N ARG A 165 3.91 8.77 23.51
CA ARG A 165 5.34 8.49 23.65
C ARG A 165 6.12 9.60 24.39
N LYS A 166 5.43 10.64 24.83
CA LYS A 166 6.01 11.74 25.67
C LYS A 166 6.01 11.41 27.15
N GLU A 167 5.28 10.38 27.58
CA GLU A 167 5.21 9.85 28.93
C GLU A 167 6.15 8.67 29.11
#